data_a2e9eef8510ac8200aed94dbdb56959c
#
_entry.id   a2e9eef8510ac8200aed94dbdb56959c
#
_cell.length_a   1.000
_cell.length_b   1.000
_cell.length_c   1.000
_cell.angle_alpha   90.00
_cell.angle_beta   90.00
_cell.angle_gamma   90.00
#
_symmetry.space_group_name_H-M   'P 1'
#
loop_
_entity.id
_entity.type
_entity.pdbx_description
1 polymer ?
#
loop_
_entity_poly.entity_id
_entity_poly.type
_entity_poly.pdbx_seq_one_letter_code
_entity_poly.pdbx_strand_id
1 'polypeptide(L)'
;MTNPLASIIRSSTRPEKGPYNILTFVSHERYESTLCKTNHNFFAINEAPHTKGFWNSNFAAVPDNYTIINGINEIPRDIDIDFILCHNKYGQYELALEVASRYMCPVVVFEHTCIPEPDSKYAVSASKLLEFYNKKGHINVFISEYSRDIWGWSRPSDDARVIHHGIDSELFKDHTPILDRSPAALSVVNMWESRDWCCGFSIWKEASGYPNSSGFPAMVVGDNPGISVAAETTEDLISAYNTCRIFLNTSIVSPIPMTLLEAMSCGCAVVSTATCMIPEIIENGKNGFI
;
A
#
# COMPACT_ATOMS: atom_id res chain seq x y z
N MET A 1 -18.31 -15.00 26.62
CA MET A 1 -19.30 -14.59 25.60
C MET A 1 -19.72 -13.16 25.92
N THR A 2 -19.32 -12.21 25.12
CA THR A 2 -19.75 -10.81 25.27
C THR A 2 -21.23 -10.72 24.89
N ASN A 3 -22.04 -10.06 25.74
CA ASN A 3 -23.47 -9.87 25.47
C ASN A 3 -23.65 -8.96 24.25
N PRO A 4 -24.33 -9.39 23.16
CA PRO A 4 -24.54 -8.57 21.97
C PRO A 4 -25.19 -7.20 22.27
N LEU A 5 -26.11 -7.15 23.25
CA LEU A 5 -26.72 -5.91 23.73
C LEU A 5 -25.69 -4.95 24.36
N ALA A 6 -24.71 -5.47 25.08
CA ALA A 6 -23.67 -4.65 25.68
C ALA A 6 -22.73 -4.04 24.64
N SER A 7 -22.48 -4.74 23.52
CA SER A 7 -21.70 -4.22 22.38
C SER A 7 -22.47 -3.11 21.64
N ILE A 8 -23.77 -3.31 21.40
CA ILE A 8 -24.62 -2.30 20.76
C ILE A 8 -24.75 -1.04 21.64
N ILE A 9 -24.93 -1.20 22.95
CA ILE A 9 -25.04 -0.08 23.88
C ILE A 9 -23.70 0.69 23.93
N ARG A 10 -22.57 -0.02 23.98
CA ARG A 10 -21.24 0.60 23.99
C ARG A 10 -20.95 1.37 22.70
N SER A 11 -21.27 0.82 21.54
CA SER A 11 -21.10 1.53 20.24
C SER A 11 -21.99 2.77 20.13
N SER A 12 -23.21 2.75 20.72
CA SER A 12 -24.14 3.87 20.69
C SER A 12 -23.83 4.98 21.71
N THR A 13 -22.99 4.69 22.71
CA THR A 13 -22.64 5.66 23.77
C THR A 13 -21.23 6.22 23.62
N ARG A 14 -20.43 5.76 22.65
CA ARG A 14 -19.10 6.34 22.37
C ARG A 14 -19.22 7.74 21.77
N PRO A 15 -18.35 8.67 22.20
CA PRO A 15 -18.25 9.95 21.52
C PRO A 15 -17.85 9.74 20.05
N GLU A 16 -18.48 10.44 19.13
CA GLU A 16 -18.22 10.36 17.67
C GLU A 16 -16.77 10.65 17.27
N LYS A 17 -15.88 11.03 18.20
CA LYS A 17 -14.50 11.47 17.98
C LYS A 17 -13.50 10.90 18.98
N GLY A 18 -13.69 9.69 19.46
CA GLY A 18 -12.68 9.02 20.29
C GLY A 18 -11.65 8.26 19.45
N PRO A 19 -10.47 7.90 20.01
CA PRO A 19 -9.61 6.92 19.35
C PRO A 19 -10.34 5.58 19.27
N TYR A 20 -10.42 5.01 18.06
CA TYR A 20 -10.96 3.67 17.85
C TYR A 20 -9.90 2.62 18.20
N ASN A 21 -10.34 1.47 18.70
CA ASN A 21 -9.50 0.29 18.85
C ASN A 21 -9.69 -0.59 17.62
N ILE A 22 -8.69 -0.63 16.78
CA ILE A 22 -8.72 -1.30 15.48
C ILE A 22 -7.89 -2.56 15.57
N LEU A 23 -8.50 -3.72 15.30
CA LEU A 23 -7.75 -4.94 15.11
C LEU A 23 -7.28 -5.00 13.66
N THR A 24 -6.01 -5.30 13.43
CA THR A 24 -5.42 -5.39 12.09
C THR A 24 -4.41 -6.54 12.02
N PHE A 25 -3.64 -6.61 10.96
CA PHE A 25 -2.65 -7.65 10.70
C PHE A 25 -1.34 -7.01 10.25
N VAL A 26 -0.21 -7.45 10.80
CA VAL A 26 1.10 -6.97 10.36
C VAL A 26 1.30 -7.28 8.87
N SER A 27 1.38 -6.25 8.04
CA SER A 27 1.44 -6.39 6.58
C SER A 27 2.61 -5.64 5.96
N HIS A 28 2.76 -4.34 6.23
CA HIS A 28 3.78 -3.50 5.63
C HIS A 28 4.11 -2.30 6.52
N GLU A 29 5.32 -2.24 7.03
CA GLU A 29 5.76 -1.33 8.10
C GLU A 29 5.50 0.15 7.79
N ARG A 30 5.88 0.63 6.59
CA ARG A 30 5.70 2.04 6.21
C ARG A 30 4.23 2.42 6.03
N TYR A 31 3.44 1.53 5.45
CA TYR A 31 1.99 1.75 5.33
C TYR A 31 1.33 1.85 6.70
N GLU A 32 1.63 0.90 7.59
CA GLU A 32 1.01 0.84 8.91
C GLU A 32 1.47 1.96 9.82
N SER A 33 2.75 2.36 9.74
CA SER A 33 3.23 3.55 10.45
C SER A 33 2.53 4.83 9.99
N THR A 34 2.25 4.97 8.70
CA THR A 34 1.49 6.10 8.16
C THR A 34 0.03 6.03 8.61
N LEU A 35 -0.58 4.83 8.62
CA LEU A 35 -1.94 4.63 9.11
C LEU A 35 -2.08 5.01 10.59
N CYS A 36 -1.08 4.74 11.42
CA CYS A 36 -1.08 5.08 12.84
C CYS A 36 -1.15 6.59 13.12
N LYS A 37 -0.81 7.45 12.16
CA LYS A 37 -0.96 8.91 12.26
C LYS A 37 -2.43 9.37 12.29
N THR A 38 -3.38 8.47 12.06
CA THR A 38 -4.81 8.73 12.28
C THR A 38 -5.18 8.82 13.77
N ASN A 39 -4.22 8.60 14.67
CA ASN A 39 -4.37 8.67 16.14
C ASN A 39 -5.42 7.70 16.73
N HIS A 40 -5.56 6.52 16.10
CA HIS A 40 -6.32 5.41 16.63
C HIS A 40 -5.39 4.38 17.29
N ASN A 41 -5.93 3.47 18.09
CA ASN A 41 -5.17 2.37 18.69
C ASN A 41 -5.25 1.16 17.78
N PHE A 42 -4.10 0.60 17.42
CA PHE A 42 -4.01 -0.57 16.55
C PHE A 42 -3.50 -1.78 17.33
N PHE A 43 -4.20 -2.89 17.19
CA PHE A 43 -3.81 -4.20 17.72
C PHE A 43 -3.57 -5.12 16.51
N ALA A 44 -2.31 -5.38 16.21
CA ALA A 44 -1.91 -6.05 14.98
C ALA A 44 -1.54 -7.50 15.22
N ILE A 45 -2.31 -8.40 14.68
CA ILE A 45 -2.03 -9.85 14.72
C ILE A 45 -0.79 -10.12 13.86
N ASN A 46 0.19 -10.83 14.45
CA ASN A 46 1.40 -11.27 13.80
C ASN A 46 1.55 -12.79 13.87
N GLU A 47 0.58 -13.51 13.36
CA GLU A 47 0.51 -14.96 13.38
C GLU A 47 0.63 -15.53 11.97
N ALA A 48 1.57 -16.45 11.78
CA ALA A 48 1.67 -17.19 10.52
C ALA A 48 0.47 -18.16 10.36
N PRO A 49 -0.06 -18.38 9.15
CA PRO A 49 0.41 -17.85 7.85
C PRO A 49 -0.19 -16.49 7.46
N HIS A 50 -0.90 -15.82 8.35
CA HIS A 50 -1.71 -14.62 8.04
C HIS A 50 -0.87 -13.33 7.89
N THR A 51 0.40 -13.39 8.22
CA THR A 51 1.32 -12.24 8.17
C THR A 51 2.71 -12.64 7.69
N LYS A 52 3.61 -11.66 7.57
CA LYS A 52 5.04 -11.91 7.31
C LYS A 52 5.76 -12.57 8.49
N GLY A 53 5.19 -12.56 9.69
CA GLY A 53 5.78 -13.11 10.90
C GLY A 53 6.81 -12.21 11.61
N PHE A 54 7.11 -11.01 11.07
CA PHE A 54 8.03 -10.07 11.71
C PHE A 54 7.75 -8.62 11.29
N TRP A 55 8.20 -7.68 12.11
CA TRP A 55 8.26 -6.25 11.81
C TRP A 55 9.72 -5.83 11.58
N ASN A 56 10.01 -5.20 10.46
CA ASN A 56 11.36 -4.72 10.15
C ASN A 56 11.51 -3.26 10.56
N SER A 57 12.16 -3.03 11.70
CA SER A 57 12.38 -1.69 12.26
C SER A 57 13.32 -0.80 11.44
N ASN A 58 14.08 -1.35 10.48
CA ASN A 58 14.88 -0.54 9.56
C ASN A 58 14.00 0.25 8.57
N PHE A 59 12.78 -0.22 8.30
CA PHE A 59 11.83 0.48 7.43
C PHE A 59 10.93 1.45 8.18
N ALA A 60 10.54 1.12 9.40
CA ALA A 60 9.82 2.00 10.30
C ALA A 60 9.89 1.47 11.74
N ALA A 61 10.07 2.36 12.72
CA ALA A 61 9.86 2.00 14.10
C ALA A 61 8.40 1.61 14.36
N VAL A 62 8.16 0.73 15.32
CA VAL A 62 6.79 0.41 15.74
C VAL A 62 6.18 1.66 16.41
N PRO A 63 5.06 2.20 15.92
CA PRO A 63 4.43 3.37 16.53
C PRO A 63 3.88 3.08 17.94
N ASP A 64 3.84 4.09 18.80
CA ASP A 64 3.38 3.95 20.20
C ASP A 64 1.93 3.46 20.32
N ASN A 65 1.09 3.79 19.32
CA ASN A 65 -0.31 3.38 19.25
C ASN A 65 -0.54 2.09 18.44
N TYR A 66 0.54 1.31 18.19
CA TYR A 66 0.51 0.05 17.43
C TYR A 66 1.05 -1.09 18.29
N THR A 67 0.17 -1.96 18.75
CA THR A 67 0.52 -3.11 19.58
C THR A 67 0.56 -4.37 18.74
N ILE A 68 1.72 -4.99 18.61
CA ILE A 68 1.88 -6.28 17.93
C ILE A 68 1.50 -7.41 18.90
N ILE A 69 0.59 -8.29 18.49
CA ILE A 69 0.15 -9.47 19.23
C ILE A 69 0.39 -10.73 18.38
N ASN A 70 0.83 -11.84 19.02
CA ASN A 70 1.24 -13.05 18.29
C ASN A 70 0.07 -13.91 17.83
N GLY A 71 -1.16 -13.57 18.22
CA GLY A 71 -2.36 -14.29 17.79
C GLY A 71 -3.64 -13.81 18.47
N ILE A 72 -4.76 -14.35 18.03
CA ILE A 72 -6.11 -13.97 18.51
C ILE A 72 -6.31 -14.16 20.02
N ASN A 73 -5.54 -15.04 20.64
CA ASN A 73 -5.64 -15.31 22.09
C ASN A 73 -4.95 -14.22 22.94
N GLU A 74 -4.11 -13.40 22.33
CA GLU A 74 -3.43 -12.29 22.99
C GLU A 74 -4.18 -10.96 22.86
N ILE A 75 -5.33 -10.95 22.19
CA ILE A 75 -6.19 -9.77 22.17
C ILE A 75 -6.58 -9.42 23.60
N PRO A 76 -6.26 -8.20 24.10
CA PRO A 76 -6.58 -7.83 25.47
C PRO A 76 -8.08 -7.96 25.77
N ARG A 77 -8.39 -8.52 26.93
CA ARG A 77 -9.80 -8.86 27.29
C ARG A 77 -10.62 -7.65 27.75
N ASP A 78 -9.93 -6.60 28.11
CA ASP A 78 -10.47 -5.36 28.67
C ASP A 78 -10.68 -4.26 27.63
N ILE A 79 -10.33 -4.53 26.35
CA ILE A 79 -10.58 -3.60 25.26
C ILE A 79 -11.79 -4.04 24.43
N ASP A 80 -12.53 -3.05 23.96
CA ASP A 80 -13.56 -3.23 22.94
C ASP A 80 -12.96 -2.96 21.57
N ILE A 81 -13.00 -3.93 20.67
CA ILE A 81 -12.60 -3.74 19.27
C ILE A 81 -13.76 -3.07 18.53
N ASP A 82 -13.48 -1.95 17.89
CA ASP A 82 -14.48 -1.17 17.14
C ASP A 82 -14.73 -1.77 15.77
N PHE A 83 -13.66 -2.13 15.08
CA PHE A 83 -13.72 -2.83 13.79
C PHE A 83 -12.40 -3.57 13.52
N ILE A 84 -12.45 -4.46 12.54
CA ILE A 84 -11.28 -5.18 12.04
C ILE A 84 -10.92 -4.63 10.68
N LEU A 85 -9.66 -4.24 10.50
CA LEU A 85 -9.08 -3.85 9.23
C LEU A 85 -8.30 -5.04 8.65
N CYS A 86 -8.84 -5.63 7.59
CA CYS A 86 -8.29 -6.78 6.89
C CYS A 86 -7.69 -6.36 5.55
N HIS A 87 -6.45 -6.74 5.25
CA HIS A 87 -5.76 -6.38 4.01
C HIS A 87 -5.94 -7.40 2.87
N ASN A 88 -6.86 -8.33 3.00
CA ASN A 88 -7.19 -9.38 2.02
C ASN A 88 -5.98 -10.15 1.49
N LYS A 89 -4.97 -10.38 2.34
CA LYS A 89 -3.75 -11.14 2.06
C LYS A 89 -3.62 -12.32 3.02
N TYR A 90 -2.90 -13.34 2.64
CA TYR A 90 -2.48 -14.44 3.53
C TYR A 90 -3.62 -15.12 4.31
N GLY A 91 -4.85 -15.16 3.79
CA GLY A 91 -6.00 -15.70 4.52
C GLY A 91 -6.50 -14.82 5.68
N GLN A 92 -6.13 -13.56 5.70
CA GLN A 92 -6.56 -12.61 6.74
C GLN A 92 -8.08 -12.42 6.77
N TYR A 93 -8.75 -12.51 5.63
CA TYR A 93 -10.20 -12.36 5.53
C TYR A 93 -10.94 -13.39 6.36
N GLU A 94 -10.55 -14.66 6.23
CA GLU A 94 -11.18 -15.78 6.95
C GLU A 94 -10.98 -15.64 8.47
N LEU A 95 -9.76 -15.27 8.88
CA LEU A 95 -9.47 -15.01 10.29
C LEU A 95 -10.20 -13.78 10.82
N ALA A 96 -10.31 -12.72 10.02
CA ALA A 96 -11.06 -11.51 10.37
C ALA A 96 -12.55 -11.83 10.62
N LEU A 97 -13.17 -12.69 9.82
CA LEU A 97 -14.56 -13.13 10.04
C LEU A 97 -14.72 -13.94 11.34
N GLU A 98 -13.77 -14.83 11.64
CA GLU A 98 -13.77 -15.58 12.90
C GLU A 98 -13.73 -14.64 14.11
N VAL A 99 -12.78 -13.69 14.08
CA VAL A 99 -12.63 -12.70 15.17
C VAL A 99 -13.84 -11.78 15.23
N ALA A 100 -14.36 -11.31 14.11
CA ALA A 100 -15.55 -10.47 14.04
C ALA A 100 -16.78 -11.13 14.70
N SER A 101 -16.96 -12.42 14.49
CA SER A 101 -18.05 -13.18 15.13
C SER A 101 -17.89 -13.25 16.65
N ARG A 102 -16.66 -13.29 17.16
CA ARG A 102 -16.35 -13.33 18.58
C ARG A 102 -16.55 -11.99 19.28
N TYR A 103 -16.12 -10.90 18.62
CA TYR A 103 -16.15 -9.55 19.18
C TYR A 103 -17.38 -8.73 18.76
N MET A 104 -18.21 -9.27 17.86
CA MET A 104 -19.42 -8.61 17.33
C MET A 104 -19.11 -7.22 16.73
N CYS A 105 -18.02 -7.12 15.97
CA CYS A 105 -17.58 -5.90 15.35
C CYS A 105 -17.54 -6.01 13.82
N PRO A 106 -17.66 -4.91 13.08
CA PRO A 106 -17.60 -4.92 11.62
C PRO A 106 -16.19 -5.23 11.08
N VAL A 107 -16.15 -5.76 9.85
CA VAL A 107 -14.92 -5.99 9.09
C VAL A 107 -14.85 -5.00 7.95
N VAL A 108 -13.74 -4.29 7.87
CA VAL A 108 -13.33 -3.46 6.73
C VAL A 108 -12.31 -4.24 5.93
N VAL A 109 -12.59 -4.53 4.67
CA VAL A 109 -11.65 -5.20 3.77
C VAL A 109 -10.97 -4.16 2.91
N PHE A 110 -9.65 -4.11 2.97
CA PHE A 110 -8.84 -3.15 2.21
C PHE A 110 -8.03 -3.89 1.13
N GLU A 111 -8.30 -3.58 -0.14
CA GLU A 111 -7.56 -4.14 -1.26
C GLU A 111 -6.49 -3.17 -1.77
N HIS A 112 -5.23 -3.61 -1.67
CA HIS A 112 -4.05 -2.81 -2.03
C HIS A 112 -3.49 -3.14 -3.41
N THR A 113 -4.07 -4.12 -4.11
CA THR A 113 -3.49 -4.63 -5.36
C THR A 113 -4.36 -4.29 -6.57
N CYS A 114 -3.73 -4.31 -7.74
CA CYS A 114 -4.40 -4.38 -9.03
C CYS A 114 -4.19 -5.75 -9.65
N ILE A 115 -5.02 -6.04 -10.62
CA ILE A 115 -4.86 -7.21 -11.50
C ILE A 115 -4.58 -6.73 -12.92
N PRO A 116 -3.95 -7.57 -13.75
CA PRO A 116 -3.75 -7.29 -15.15
C PRO A 116 -5.10 -7.12 -15.90
N GLU A 117 -5.06 -6.34 -16.98
CA GLU A 117 -6.22 -6.15 -17.85
C GLU A 117 -6.81 -7.49 -18.33
N PRO A 118 -8.15 -7.56 -18.51
CA PRO A 118 -8.83 -8.82 -18.82
C PRO A 118 -8.38 -9.50 -20.11
N ASP A 119 -7.86 -8.76 -21.07
CA ASP A 119 -7.37 -9.25 -22.37
C ASP A 119 -5.86 -9.52 -22.39
N SER A 120 -5.16 -9.27 -21.27
CA SER A 120 -3.74 -9.55 -21.18
C SER A 120 -3.45 -11.04 -20.99
N LYS A 121 -2.26 -11.48 -21.40
CA LYS A 121 -1.78 -12.86 -21.16
C LYS A 121 -1.67 -13.24 -19.66
N TYR A 122 -1.76 -12.26 -18.78
CA TYR A 122 -1.71 -12.43 -17.34
C TYR A 122 -3.08 -12.27 -16.66
N ALA A 123 -4.15 -12.18 -17.46
CA ALA A 123 -5.51 -11.97 -16.97
C ALA A 123 -5.92 -12.96 -15.87
N VAL A 124 -6.63 -12.46 -14.89
CA VAL A 124 -7.20 -13.28 -13.81
C VAL A 124 -8.47 -13.96 -14.33
N SER A 125 -8.64 -15.25 -14.04
CA SER A 125 -9.83 -15.98 -14.47
C SER A 125 -11.12 -15.43 -13.82
N ALA A 126 -12.23 -15.53 -14.55
CA ALA A 126 -13.54 -15.10 -14.05
C ALA A 126 -13.95 -15.79 -12.74
N SER A 127 -13.58 -17.07 -12.56
CA SER A 127 -13.84 -17.79 -11.30
C SER A 127 -13.08 -17.19 -10.12
N LYS A 128 -11.85 -16.75 -10.32
CA LYS A 128 -11.01 -16.12 -9.30
C LYS A 128 -11.50 -14.71 -8.96
N LEU A 129 -11.97 -13.95 -9.95
CA LEU A 129 -12.63 -12.66 -9.70
C LEU A 129 -13.91 -12.83 -8.89
N LEU A 130 -14.72 -13.85 -9.20
CA LEU A 130 -15.94 -14.14 -8.45
C LEU A 130 -15.63 -14.58 -7.02
N GLU A 131 -14.60 -15.41 -6.82
CA GLU A 131 -14.12 -15.78 -5.47
C GLU A 131 -13.76 -14.53 -4.67
N PHE A 132 -12.98 -13.63 -5.27
CA PHE A 132 -12.61 -12.38 -4.63
C PHE A 132 -13.83 -11.49 -4.35
N TYR A 133 -14.73 -11.33 -5.31
CA TYR A 133 -15.97 -10.56 -5.15
C TYR A 133 -16.85 -11.08 -4.01
N ASN A 134 -16.78 -12.37 -3.70
CA ASN A 134 -17.53 -12.98 -2.60
C ASN A 134 -16.90 -12.75 -1.21
N LYS A 135 -15.65 -12.29 -1.14
CA LYS A 135 -14.96 -11.92 0.10
C LYS A 135 -15.34 -10.51 0.55
N LYS A 136 -16.61 -10.36 0.96
CA LYS A 136 -17.20 -9.06 1.31
C LYS A 136 -17.06 -8.80 2.80
N GLY A 137 -16.45 -7.65 3.14
CA GLY A 137 -16.59 -7.05 4.47
C GLY A 137 -17.91 -6.25 4.59
N HIS A 138 -18.08 -5.60 5.71
CA HIS A 138 -19.16 -4.61 5.89
C HIS A 138 -18.88 -3.34 5.07
N ILE A 139 -17.59 -3.01 4.91
CA ILE A 139 -17.10 -1.99 4.01
C ILE A 139 -15.92 -2.57 3.25
N ASN A 140 -15.87 -2.32 1.94
CA ASN A 140 -14.77 -2.76 1.09
C ASN A 140 -14.07 -1.52 0.52
N VAL A 141 -12.77 -1.39 0.77
CA VAL A 141 -11.98 -0.22 0.43
C VAL A 141 -10.98 -0.59 -0.64
N PHE A 142 -10.92 0.21 -1.68
CA PHE A 142 -9.96 0.15 -2.78
C PHE A 142 -9.10 1.41 -2.79
N ILE A 143 -7.90 1.30 -3.30
CA ILE A 143 -6.95 2.43 -3.32
C ILE A 143 -7.14 3.36 -4.52
N SER A 144 -8.01 3.01 -5.46
CA SER A 144 -8.34 3.81 -6.65
C SER A 144 -9.68 3.40 -7.25
N GLU A 145 -10.25 4.27 -8.08
CA GLU A 145 -11.39 3.96 -8.93
C GLU A 145 -11.05 2.81 -9.88
N TYR A 146 -9.88 2.88 -10.53
CA TYR A 146 -9.39 1.82 -11.40
C TYR A 146 -9.29 0.48 -10.67
N SER A 147 -8.71 0.44 -9.45
CA SER A 147 -8.58 -0.79 -8.67
C SER A 147 -9.94 -1.38 -8.32
N ARG A 148 -10.90 -0.54 -7.90
CA ARG A 148 -12.28 -0.96 -7.63
C ARG A 148 -12.92 -1.60 -8.86
N ASP A 149 -12.80 -0.94 -10.01
CA ASP A 149 -13.48 -1.34 -11.24
C ASP A 149 -12.88 -2.62 -11.84
N ILE A 150 -11.57 -2.74 -11.87
CA ILE A 150 -10.89 -3.93 -12.40
C ILE A 150 -11.16 -5.18 -11.54
N TRP A 151 -11.38 -5.01 -10.23
CA TRP A 151 -11.81 -6.09 -9.34
C TRP A 151 -13.33 -6.39 -9.43
N GLY A 152 -14.10 -5.66 -10.24
CA GLY A 152 -15.53 -5.89 -10.48
C GLY A 152 -16.46 -5.33 -9.39
N TRP A 153 -16.03 -4.30 -8.65
CA TRP A 153 -16.77 -3.69 -7.54
C TRP A 153 -17.42 -2.33 -7.89
N SER A 154 -17.79 -2.12 -9.12
CA SER A 154 -18.39 -0.87 -9.60
C SER A 154 -19.93 -0.85 -9.61
N ARG A 155 -20.59 -1.90 -9.10
CA ARG A 155 -22.07 -1.94 -9.06
C ARG A 155 -22.60 -0.97 -8.02
N PRO A 156 -23.72 -0.29 -8.29
CA PRO A 156 -24.34 0.63 -7.33
C PRO A 156 -24.74 -0.02 -5.98
N SER A 157 -24.95 -1.34 -5.98
CA SER A 157 -25.27 -2.12 -4.78
C SER A 157 -24.04 -2.54 -3.96
N ASP A 158 -22.83 -2.28 -4.47
CA ASP A 158 -21.60 -2.68 -3.78
C ASP A 158 -21.30 -1.67 -2.66
N ASP A 159 -21.00 -2.20 -1.48
CA ASP A 159 -20.54 -1.38 -0.36
C ASP A 159 -19.03 -1.16 -0.48
N ALA A 160 -18.64 -0.44 -1.51
CA ALA A 160 -17.28 -0.12 -1.88
C ALA A 160 -16.97 1.36 -1.67
N ARG A 161 -15.76 1.65 -1.21
CA ARG A 161 -15.21 3.01 -1.06
C ARG A 161 -13.85 3.07 -1.72
N VAL A 162 -13.50 4.23 -2.23
CA VAL A 162 -12.15 4.51 -2.73
C VAL A 162 -11.46 5.44 -1.76
N ILE A 163 -10.30 5.02 -1.26
CA ILE A 163 -9.45 5.81 -0.37
C ILE A 163 -8.00 5.64 -0.86
N HIS A 164 -7.45 6.69 -1.42
CA HIS A 164 -6.07 6.70 -1.89
C HIS A 164 -5.09 6.50 -0.74
N HIS A 165 -3.93 5.90 -1.03
CA HIS A 165 -2.85 5.85 -0.07
C HIS A 165 -2.37 7.26 0.28
N GLY A 166 -2.16 7.49 1.56
CA GLY A 166 -1.45 8.66 2.07
C GLY A 166 0.06 8.43 2.07
N ILE A 167 0.80 9.53 2.09
CA ILE A 167 2.25 9.55 2.31
C ILE A 167 2.58 10.45 3.50
N ASP A 168 3.62 10.10 4.23
CA ASP A 168 4.16 10.95 5.28
C ASP A 168 5.00 12.07 4.67
N SER A 169 4.36 13.20 4.36
CA SER A 169 5.03 14.35 3.78
C SER A 169 5.96 15.10 4.75
N GLU A 170 5.88 14.80 6.05
CA GLU A 170 6.85 15.31 7.03
C GLU A 170 8.16 14.51 7.01
N LEU A 171 8.09 13.23 6.66
CA LEU A 171 9.22 12.34 6.50
C LEU A 171 9.82 12.46 5.09
N PHE A 172 8.99 12.31 4.06
CA PHE A 172 9.40 12.42 2.65
C PHE A 172 9.29 13.88 2.22
N LYS A 173 10.34 14.63 2.45
CA LYS A 173 10.42 16.07 2.16
C LYS A 173 11.44 16.40 1.07
N ASP A 174 11.21 17.52 0.42
CA ASP A 174 12.20 18.20 -0.38
C ASP A 174 13.26 18.85 0.55
N HIS A 175 14.46 18.30 0.55
CA HIS A 175 15.62 18.80 1.31
C HIS A 175 16.67 19.48 0.45
N THR A 176 16.60 19.29 -0.88
CA THR A 176 17.58 19.79 -1.83
C THR A 176 16.86 20.49 -2.99
N PRO A 177 17.11 21.78 -3.22
CA PRO A 177 16.51 22.48 -4.36
C PRO A 177 16.70 21.72 -5.67
N ILE A 178 15.65 21.64 -6.48
CA ILE A 178 15.65 20.81 -7.69
C ILE A 178 16.80 21.12 -8.65
N LEU A 179 17.25 22.37 -8.70
CA LEU A 179 18.36 22.79 -9.57
C LEU A 179 19.73 22.30 -9.09
N ASP A 180 19.86 22.01 -7.79
CA ASP A 180 21.09 21.50 -7.18
C ASP A 180 21.22 19.99 -7.27
N ARG A 181 20.13 19.30 -7.68
CA ARG A 181 20.11 17.85 -7.85
C ARG A 181 20.72 17.43 -9.19
N SER A 182 21.17 16.16 -9.24
CA SER A 182 21.61 15.53 -10.49
C SER A 182 20.48 15.53 -11.53
N PRO A 183 20.75 15.81 -12.79
CA PRO A 183 19.77 15.69 -13.86
C PRO A 183 19.42 14.22 -14.21
N ALA A 184 19.87 13.27 -13.42
CA ALA A 184 19.55 11.86 -13.59
C ALA A 184 18.08 11.55 -13.26
N ALA A 185 17.58 10.46 -13.81
CA ALA A 185 16.30 9.86 -13.45
C ALA A 185 16.52 8.73 -12.44
N LEU A 186 15.78 8.77 -11.34
CA LEU A 186 15.74 7.73 -10.33
C LEU A 186 14.56 6.79 -10.59
N SER A 187 14.78 5.49 -10.47
CA SER A 187 13.74 4.48 -10.35
C SER A 187 13.94 3.67 -9.06
N VAL A 188 12.86 3.37 -8.34
CA VAL A 188 12.90 2.62 -7.08
C VAL A 188 12.01 1.38 -7.21
N VAL A 189 12.62 0.23 -7.44
CA VAL A 189 11.93 -1.04 -7.69
C VAL A 189 12.78 -2.20 -7.18
N ASN A 190 12.16 -3.17 -6.51
CA ASN A 190 12.82 -4.41 -6.10
C ASN A 190 12.50 -5.56 -7.08
N MET A 191 13.44 -6.47 -7.29
CA MET A 191 13.29 -7.69 -8.11
C MET A 191 12.74 -7.37 -9.51
N TRP A 192 13.25 -6.31 -10.12
CA TRP A 192 12.66 -5.67 -11.30
C TRP A 192 12.58 -6.61 -12.51
N GLU A 193 13.66 -7.33 -12.80
CA GLU A 193 13.71 -8.24 -13.96
C GLU A 193 12.69 -9.38 -13.84
N SER A 194 12.60 -10.01 -12.67
CA SER A 194 11.62 -11.09 -12.42
C SER A 194 10.18 -10.60 -12.37
N ARG A 195 9.97 -9.30 -12.15
CA ARG A 195 8.68 -8.62 -12.08
C ARG A 195 8.42 -7.72 -13.28
N ASP A 196 9.08 -7.95 -14.40
CA ASP A 196 8.93 -7.15 -15.63
C ASP A 196 7.47 -7.00 -16.05
N TRP A 197 6.70 -8.07 -15.95
CA TRP A 197 5.27 -8.10 -16.31
C TRP A 197 4.40 -7.05 -15.60
N CYS A 198 4.80 -6.58 -14.43
CA CYS A 198 4.07 -5.56 -13.67
C CYS A 198 4.89 -4.30 -13.40
N CYS A 199 6.19 -4.38 -13.33
CA CYS A 199 7.07 -3.26 -12.99
C CYS A 199 7.78 -2.63 -14.20
N GLY A 200 7.67 -3.23 -15.41
CA GLY A 200 8.12 -2.63 -16.67
C GLY A 200 9.63 -2.48 -16.79
N PHE A 201 10.41 -3.50 -16.40
CA PHE A 201 11.85 -3.51 -16.56
C PHE A 201 12.29 -3.32 -18.00
N SER A 202 11.61 -4.01 -18.94
CA SER A 202 11.88 -3.90 -20.37
C SER A 202 11.67 -2.48 -20.88
N ILE A 203 10.64 -1.78 -20.42
CA ILE A 203 10.36 -0.37 -20.79
C ILE A 203 11.48 0.53 -20.26
N TRP A 204 11.89 0.37 -19.01
CA TRP A 204 12.99 1.12 -18.43
C TRP A 204 14.31 0.88 -19.17
N LYS A 205 14.60 -0.36 -19.49
CA LYS A 205 15.82 -0.76 -20.20
C LYS A 205 15.91 -0.11 -21.57
N GLU A 206 14.81 -0.06 -22.30
CA GLU A 206 14.72 0.63 -23.59
C GLU A 206 14.89 2.14 -23.42
N ALA A 207 14.17 2.76 -22.50
CA ALA A 207 14.20 4.20 -22.28
C ALA A 207 15.57 4.69 -21.78
N SER A 208 16.22 3.96 -20.89
CA SER A 208 17.53 4.31 -20.33
C SER A 208 18.72 3.94 -21.22
N GLY A 209 18.51 3.07 -22.22
CA GLY A 209 19.59 2.52 -23.05
C GLY A 209 20.50 1.55 -22.31
N TYR A 210 20.08 1.02 -21.17
CA TYR A 210 20.86 0.05 -20.37
C TYR A 210 21.11 -1.24 -21.16
N PRO A 211 22.33 -1.86 -21.11
CA PRO A 211 23.47 -1.49 -20.26
C PRO A 211 24.45 -0.47 -20.92
N ASN A 212 24.19 -0.03 -22.13
CA ASN A 212 25.16 0.74 -22.94
C ASN A 212 25.15 2.25 -22.62
N SER A 213 24.32 2.71 -21.70
CA SER A 213 24.21 4.12 -21.25
C SER A 213 24.06 5.13 -22.39
N SER A 214 23.38 4.75 -23.48
CA SER A 214 23.15 5.61 -24.64
C SER A 214 21.96 6.59 -24.45
N GLY A 215 21.22 6.43 -23.34
CA GLY A 215 20.09 7.27 -23.00
C GLY A 215 20.44 8.37 -21.99
N PHE A 216 19.54 8.66 -21.09
CA PHE A 216 19.73 9.61 -19.99
C PHE A 216 20.47 8.94 -18.81
N PRO A 217 21.14 9.74 -17.95
CA PRO A 217 21.73 9.21 -16.72
C PRO A 217 20.61 8.60 -15.82
N ALA A 218 20.72 7.31 -15.53
CA ALA A 218 19.75 6.58 -14.72
C ALA A 218 20.38 6.11 -13.43
N MET A 219 19.67 6.31 -12.33
CA MET A 219 19.96 5.75 -11.00
C MET A 219 18.85 4.79 -10.62
N VAL A 220 19.21 3.65 -10.05
CA VAL A 220 18.25 2.65 -9.59
C VAL A 220 18.53 2.34 -8.13
N VAL A 221 17.47 2.29 -7.33
CA VAL A 221 17.49 1.82 -5.94
C VAL A 221 16.52 0.66 -5.81
N GLY A 222 16.97 -0.42 -5.18
CA GLY A 222 16.19 -1.63 -4.98
C GLY A 222 17.06 -2.88 -5.07
N ASP A 223 16.56 -3.98 -4.54
CA ASP A 223 17.20 -5.29 -4.62
C ASP A 223 17.06 -5.85 -6.04
N ASN A 224 18.05 -5.55 -6.88
CA ASN A 224 18.11 -5.98 -8.28
C ASN A 224 19.51 -6.52 -8.58
N PRO A 225 19.75 -7.84 -8.51
CA PRO A 225 21.05 -8.45 -8.70
C PRO A 225 21.73 -8.00 -10.01
N GLY A 226 22.96 -7.49 -9.90
CA GLY A 226 23.73 -6.98 -11.04
C GLY A 226 23.35 -5.59 -11.55
N ILE A 227 22.34 -4.93 -10.98
CA ILE A 227 21.87 -3.59 -11.37
C ILE A 227 21.97 -2.60 -10.21
N SER A 228 21.39 -2.96 -9.06
CA SER A 228 21.31 -2.07 -7.90
C SER A 228 21.16 -2.84 -6.60
N VAL A 229 21.34 -2.11 -5.49
CA VAL A 229 21.08 -2.61 -4.13
C VAL A 229 19.91 -1.85 -3.51
N ALA A 230 19.22 -2.48 -2.57
CA ALA A 230 18.17 -1.83 -1.80
C ALA A 230 18.75 -0.73 -0.90
N ALA A 231 17.96 0.30 -0.63
CA ALA A 231 18.24 1.22 0.47
C ALA A 231 18.19 0.43 1.81
N GLU A 232 19.16 0.66 2.67
CA GLU A 232 19.22 -0.03 3.96
C GLU A 232 18.23 0.57 4.96
N THR A 233 18.04 1.88 4.86
CA THR A 233 17.15 2.66 5.74
C THR A 233 16.18 3.53 4.93
N THR A 234 15.19 4.07 5.61
CA THR A 234 14.27 5.05 5.00
C THR A 234 15.00 6.35 4.66
N GLU A 235 15.97 6.75 5.47
CA GLU A 235 16.81 7.94 5.25
C GLU A 235 17.64 7.82 3.97
N ASP A 236 18.20 6.64 3.68
CA ASP A 236 18.92 6.39 2.42
C ASP A 236 17.99 6.54 1.21
N LEU A 237 16.76 6.05 1.34
CA LEU A 237 15.76 6.19 0.29
C LEU A 237 15.36 7.66 0.07
N ILE A 238 15.15 8.43 1.14
CA ILE A 238 14.87 9.87 1.07
C ILE A 238 16.05 10.62 0.42
N SER A 239 17.28 10.25 0.79
CA SER A 239 18.49 10.81 0.18
C SER A 239 18.53 10.54 -1.33
N ALA A 240 18.17 9.33 -1.76
CA ALA A 240 18.10 9.01 -3.18
C ALA A 240 17.08 9.88 -3.93
N TYR A 241 15.87 10.07 -3.38
CA TYR A 241 14.87 10.98 -3.96
C TYR A 241 15.36 12.44 -4.05
N ASN A 242 16.13 12.89 -3.05
CA ASN A 242 16.68 14.24 -3.03
C ASN A 242 17.96 14.41 -3.88
N THR A 243 18.51 13.33 -4.43
CA THR A 243 19.69 13.36 -5.30
C THR A 243 19.33 13.59 -6.76
N CYS A 244 18.20 13.06 -7.23
CA CYS A 244 17.80 13.12 -8.65
C CYS A 244 16.68 14.15 -8.88
N ARG A 245 16.68 14.77 -10.08
CA ARG A 245 15.61 15.70 -10.50
C ARG A 245 14.34 14.97 -10.93
N ILE A 246 14.50 13.80 -11.53
CA ILE A 246 13.42 13.06 -12.20
C ILE A 246 13.20 11.76 -11.46
N PHE A 247 11.95 11.38 -11.28
CA PHE A 247 11.54 10.03 -10.90
C PHE A 247 10.87 9.36 -12.09
N LEU A 248 11.42 8.21 -12.52
CA LEU A 248 10.90 7.44 -13.64
C LEU A 248 10.19 6.18 -13.13
N ASN A 249 8.89 6.11 -13.35
CA ASN A 249 8.07 4.94 -13.09
C ASN A 249 7.65 4.27 -14.39
N THR A 250 8.06 3.03 -14.59
CA THR A 250 7.72 2.24 -15.79
C THR A 250 6.75 1.10 -15.51
N SER A 251 6.05 1.15 -14.38
CA SER A 251 5.10 0.09 -13.98
C SER A 251 4.00 -0.09 -15.03
N ILE A 252 3.64 -1.36 -15.29
CA ILE A 252 2.60 -1.76 -16.23
C ILE A 252 1.31 -2.13 -15.49
N VAL A 253 1.45 -2.90 -14.40
CA VAL A 253 0.33 -3.28 -13.52
C VAL A 253 0.74 -2.94 -12.10
N SER A 254 0.36 -1.76 -11.67
CA SER A 254 0.61 -1.34 -10.29
C SER A 254 -0.59 -0.52 -9.84
N PRO A 255 -1.10 -0.80 -8.64
CA PRO A 255 -2.03 0.15 -8.03
C PRO A 255 -1.34 1.52 -7.94
N ILE A 256 -1.15 2.16 -6.83
CA ILE A 256 -0.19 3.27 -6.72
C ILE A 256 1.15 2.70 -6.26
N PRO A 257 2.26 2.89 -6.99
CA PRO A 257 3.57 2.70 -6.40
C PRO A 257 3.75 3.73 -5.27
N MET A 258 3.94 3.27 -4.05
CA MET A 258 4.25 4.19 -2.94
C MET A 258 5.49 5.03 -3.23
N THR A 259 6.46 4.44 -3.93
CA THR A 259 7.68 5.12 -4.39
C THR A 259 7.42 6.32 -5.32
N LEU A 260 6.32 6.29 -6.09
CA LEU A 260 5.87 7.45 -6.88
C LEU A 260 5.42 8.59 -5.98
N LEU A 261 4.58 8.29 -4.97
CA LEU A 261 4.10 9.29 -4.03
C LEU A 261 5.24 9.87 -3.18
N GLU A 262 6.15 9.01 -2.73
CA GLU A 262 7.36 9.39 -2.00
C GLU A 262 8.22 10.35 -2.83
N ALA A 263 8.45 10.04 -4.11
CA ALA A 263 9.20 10.88 -5.02
C ALA A 263 8.52 12.23 -5.26
N MET A 264 7.20 12.25 -5.47
CA MET A 264 6.42 13.49 -5.59
C MET A 264 6.54 14.34 -4.32
N SER A 265 6.44 13.73 -3.15
CA SER A 265 6.59 14.41 -1.86
C SER A 265 7.99 14.98 -1.64
N CYS A 266 9.02 14.32 -2.15
CA CYS A 266 10.40 14.80 -2.17
C CYS A 266 10.68 15.81 -3.30
N GLY A 267 9.68 16.25 -4.06
CA GLY A 267 9.82 17.27 -5.10
C GLY A 267 10.48 16.80 -6.40
N CYS A 268 10.51 15.49 -6.69
CA CYS A 268 10.97 15.00 -7.99
C CYS A 268 9.96 15.33 -9.09
N ALA A 269 10.44 15.70 -10.28
CA ALA A 269 9.63 15.74 -11.48
C ALA A 269 9.31 14.30 -11.92
N VAL A 270 8.04 13.94 -11.96
CA VAL A 270 7.63 12.56 -12.23
C VAL A 270 7.39 12.34 -13.72
N VAL A 271 7.94 11.25 -14.24
CA VAL A 271 7.62 10.68 -15.56
C VAL A 271 7.15 9.24 -15.34
N SER A 272 5.98 8.89 -15.85
CA SER A 272 5.38 7.59 -15.60
C SER A 272 4.68 7.03 -16.85
N THR A 273 4.50 5.70 -16.86
CA THR A 273 3.54 5.07 -17.76
C THR A 273 2.11 5.48 -17.37
N ALA A 274 1.24 5.68 -18.35
CA ALA A 274 -0.18 6.02 -18.15
C ALA A 274 -1.02 4.78 -17.85
N THR A 275 -0.67 4.01 -16.82
CA THR A 275 -1.32 2.72 -16.52
C THR A 275 -2.00 2.73 -15.16
N CYS A 276 -3.01 1.86 -15.02
CA CYS A 276 -3.76 1.67 -13.79
C CYS A 276 -4.30 3.01 -13.27
N MET A 277 -4.02 3.33 -12.01
CA MET A 277 -4.51 4.55 -11.41
C MET A 277 -3.58 5.76 -11.57
N ILE A 278 -2.48 5.66 -12.29
CA ILE A 278 -1.57 6.80 -12.48
C ILE A 278 -2.31 8.03 -13.04
N PRO A 279 -3.24 7.89 -14.03
CA PRO A 279 -4.04 9.02 -14.52
C PRO A 279 -5.00 9.64 -13.48
N GLU A 280 -5.28 8.97 -12.38
CA GLU A 280 -6.07 9.55 -11.28
C GLU A 280 -5.23 10.52 -10.42
N ILE A 281 -3.90 10.42 -10.47
CA ILE A 281 -2.97 11.21 -9.67
C ILE A 281 -2.19 12.20 -10.51
N ILE A 282 -1.74 11.80 -11.70
CA ILE A 282 -0.92 12.61 -12.57
C ILE A 282 -1.79 13.26 -13.65
N GLU A 283 -1.88 14.58 -13.58
CA GLU A 283 -2.40 15.43 -14.64
C GLU A 283 -1.25 15.81 -15.56
N ASN A 284 -1.25 15.21 -16.78
CA ASN A 284 -0.14 15.31 -17.73
C ASN A 284 0.27 16.76 -18.04
N GLY A 285 1.54 17.08 -17.86
CA GLY A 285 2.12 18.40 -18.08
C GLY A 285 1.88 19.41 -16.95
N LYS A 286 1.18 19.02 -15.86
CA LYS A 286 0.92 19.90 -14.71
C LYS A 286 1.70 19.48 -13.46
N ASN A 287 1.52 18.25 -13.00
CA ASN A 287 2.20 17.71 -11.83
C ASN A 287 3.06 16.49 -12.14
N GLY A 288 3.22 16.15 -13.42
CA GLY A 288 4.03 15.07 -13.95
C GLY A 288 3.78 14.87 -15.45
N PHE A 289 4.42 13.86 -16.00
CA PHE A 289 4.24 13.44 -17.39
C PHE A 289 3.88 11.96 -17.47
N ILE A 290 2.89 11.62 -18.30
CA ILE A 290 2.42 10.25 -18.57
C ILE A 290 2.20 10.07 -20.06
#